data_6492657a522c939a3809afed4f8e9d34
#
_entry.id   6492657a522c939a3809afed4f8e9d34
#
_cell.length_a   1.000
_cell.length_b   1.000
_cell.length_c   1.000
_cell.angle_alpha   90.00
_cell.angle_beta   90.00
_cell.angle_gamma   90.00
#
_symmetry.space_group_name_H-M   'P 1'
#
loop_
_entity.id
_entity.type
_entity.pdbx_description
1 polymer ?
#
loop_
_entity_poly.entity_id
_entity_poly.type
_entity_poly.pdbx_seq_one_letter_code
_entity_poly.pdbx_strand_id
1 'polypeptide(L)'
;LQTYTADTITLDNDKIEFMADSTSVWAGMRLYDLYKQAYTPWEWHEELFRVAKEEGLICFSSPFDKTAVDFLESLDNPIYKIASFEITDIPLIEYAAKKMKPMVMSTGIATEEDIQLAVDTCRAAGNDDITLLKCTSSYPAPIEEANLCMIKDLAERYGVKSGLSDHTIGSVSAVVAVTQGATMIEKHFIIDRSIGGPDASFSMNEQEFAQMVKDIRMAEAAIGSVSYELTDKMKSGREFSRSLYVAEDMKAGEVITEQNVRSVRPGFGLHPKYLKDILGKKVNQDLEKGTRFAWEFVNS
;
A
#
# COMPACT_ATOMS: atom_id res chain seq x y z
N LEU A 1 -17.16 -10.82 1.51
CA LEU A 1 -17.97 -11.80 0.79
C LEU A 1 -18.56 -11.17 -0.47
N GLN A 2 -19.31 -11.99 -1.26
CA GLN A 2 -20.09 -11.55 -2.42
C GLN A 2 -21.51 -12.08 -2.25
N THR A 3 -22.51 -11.22 -2.48
CA THR A 3 -23.93 -11.53 -2.28
C THR A 3 -24.71 -11.31 -3.56
N TYR A 4 -24.94 -12.37 -4.29
CA TYR A 4 -25.75 -12.42 -5.51
C TYR A 4 -26.40 -13.80 -5.68
N THR A 5 -27.28 -13.94 -6.62
CA THR A 5 -27.72 -15.21 -7.21
C THR A 5 -27.51 -15.16 -8.72
N ALA A 6 -27.49 -16.30 -9.40
CA ALA A 6 -27.40 -16.31 -10.86
C ALA A 6 -28.53 -15.46 -11.50
N ASP A 7 -29.74 -15.49 -10.92
CA ASP A 7 -30.90 -14.75 -11.41
C ASP A 7 -30.80 -13.22 -11.21
N THR A 8 -30.00 -12.75 -10.23
CA THR A 8 -29.86 -11.32 -9.95
C THR A 8 -28.70 -10.66 -10.69
N ILE A 9 -27.68 -11.45 -11.09
CA ILE A 9 -26.47 -10.93 -11.73
C ILE A 9 -26.49 -11.07 -13.26
N THR A 10 -27.23 -12.05 -13.81
CA THR A 10 -27.32 -12.30 -15.25
C THR A 10 -28.67 -12.93 -15.61
N LEU A 11 -28.83 -13.33 -16.86
CA LEU A 11 -30.02 -14.02 -17.35
C LEU A 11 -29.68 -15.47 -17.75
N ASP A 12 -30.62 -16.42 -17.53
CA ASP A 12 -30.50 -17.77 -18.06
C ASP A 12 -30.77 -17.73 -19.58
N ASN A 13 -29.67 -17.58 -20.34
CA ASN A 13 -29.76 -17.39 -21.79
C ASN A 13 -28.55 -18.02 -22.50
N ASP A 14 -28.79 -18.58 -23.68
CA ASP A 14 -27.77 -19.27 -24.49
C ASP A 14 -27.13 -18.37 -25.57
N LYS A 15 -27.50 -17.08 -25.66
CA LYS A 15 -26.89 -16.17 -26.62
C LYS A 15 -25.41 -15.92 -26.29
N ILE A 16 -24.64 -15.59 -27.32
CA ILE A 16 -23.19 -15.42 -27.20
C ILE A 16 -22.79 -14.34 -26.17
N GLU A 17 -23.62 -13.32 -25.97
CA GLU A 17 -23.42 -12.25 -24.99
C GLU A 17 -23.47 -12.73 -23.54
N PHE A 18 -24.07 -13.90 -23.30
CA PHE A 18 -24.18 -14.56 -21.99
C PHE A 18 -23.19 -15.72 -21.81
N MET A 19 -22.19 -15.82 -22.69
CA MET A 19 -21.08 -16.77 -22.55
C MET A 19 -19.87 -16.09 -21.94
N ALA A 20 -19.12 -16.83 -21.11
CA ALA A 20 -17.84 -16.34 -20.59
C ALA A 20 -16.87 -16.10 -21.73
N ASP A 21 -16.05 -15.04 -21.59
CA ASP A 21 -15.05 -14.66 -22.60
C ASP A 21 -14.13 -15.84 -22.94
N SER A 22 -13.84 -16.02 -24.22
CA SER A 22 -13.02 -17.12 -24.74
C SER A 22 -11.58 -17.10 -24.27
N THR A 23 -11.10 -15.96 -23.74
CA THR A 23 -9.75 -15.77 -23.19
C THR A 23 -9.70 -15.92 -21.69
N SER A 24 -10.84 -15.99 -21.02
CA SER A 24 -10.95 -16.15 -19.56
C SER A 24 -10.67 -17.59 -19.12
N VAL A 25 -10.37 -17.76 -17.84
CA VAL A 25 -10.24 -19.10 -17.20
C VAL A 25 -11.55 -19.88 -17.19
N TRP A 26 -12.68 -19.22 -17.49
CA TRP A 26 -14.02 -19.79 -17.54
C TRP A 26 -14.54 -19.99 -18.97
N ALA A 27 -13.67 -19.90 -19.98
CA ALA A 27 -14.04 -20.01 -21.40
C ALA A 27 -14.95 -21.23 -21.69
N GLY A 28 -16.02 -20.98 -22.47
CA GLY A 28 -16.97 -21.99 -22.87
C GLY A 28 -18.11 -22.25 -21.88
N MET A 29 -18.13 -21.62 -20.71
CA MET A 29 -19.25 -21.66 -19.77
C MET A 29 -20.27 -20.56 -20.05
N ARG A 30 -21.56 -20.84 -19.83
CA ARG A 30 -22.57 -19.76 -19.73
C ARG A 30 -22.37 -19.01 -18.42
N LEU A 31 -22.52 -17.68 -18.46
CA LEU A 31 -22.43 -16.85 -17.25
C LEU A 31 -23.39 -17.30 -16.15
N TYR A 32 -24.61 -17.68 -16.52
CA TYR A 32 -25.60 -18.18 -15.56
C TYR A 32 -25.11 -19.41 -14.80
N ASP A 33 -24.56 -20.40 -15.53
CA ASP A 33 -24.06 -21.66 -14.93
C ASP A 33 -22.78 -21.39 -14.08
N LEU A 34 -21.94 -20.47 -14.52
CA LEU A 34 -20.77 -20.03 -13.76
C LEU A 34 -21.19 -19.40 -12.42
N TYR A 35 -22.08 -18.42 -12.46
CA TYR A 35 -22.54 -17.74 -11.24
C TYR A 35 -23.32 -18.65 -10.31
N LYS A 36 -24.04 -19.61 -10.86
CA LYS A 36 -24.74 -20.64 -10.07
C LYS A 36 -23.78 -21.58 -9.31
N GLN A 37 -22.55 -21.74 -9.79
CA GLN A 37 -21.51 -22.51 -9.11
C GLN A 37 -20.68 -21.64 -8.15
N ALA A 38 -20.54 -20.34 -8.41
CA ALA A 38 -19.62 -19.45 -7.72
C ALA A 38 -20.25 -18.63 -6.59
N TYR A 39 -21.61 -18.51 -6.53
CA TYR A 39 -22.25 -17.67 -5.53
C TYR A 39 -22.08 -18.22 -4.11
N THR A 40 -22.08 -17.32 -3.13
CA THR A 40 -22.18 -17.67 -1.72
C THR A 40 -23.64 -17.90 -1.36
N PRO A 41 -24.07 -19.11 -0.95
CA PRO A 41 -25.43 -19.34 -0.52
C PRO A 41 -25.87 -18.34 0.56
N TRP A 42 -27.02 -17.71 0.39
CA TRP A 42 -27.46 -16.63 1.29
C TRP A 42 -27.68 -17.11 2.71
N GLU A 43 -28.10 -18.36 2.88
CA GLU A 43 -28.27 -19.02 4.19
C GLU A 43 -26.97 -19.18 4.98
N TRP A 44 -25.80 -19.03 4.34
CA TRP A 44 -24.51 -19.10 5.02
C TRP A 44 -24.09 -17.75 5.66
N HIS A 45 -24.65 -16.64 5.17
CA HIS A 45 -24.19 -15.31 5.57
C HIS A 45 -24.32 -15.06 7.07
N GLU A 46 -25.45 -15.43 7.68
CA GLU A 46 -25.67 -15.25 9.11
C GLU A 46 -24.57 -15.91 9.94
N GLU A 47 -24.24 -17.15 9.60
CA GLU A 47 -23.18 -17.90 10.28
C GLU A 47 -21.79 -17.30 10.01
N LEU A 48 -21.51 -16.89 8.77
CA LEU A 48 -20.23 -16.27 8.39
C LEU A 48 -20.01 -14.93 9.14
N PHE A 49 -21.05 -14.10 9.23
CA PHE A 49 -20.99 -12.85 9.99
C PHE A 49 -20.81 -13.10 11.48
N ARG A 50 -21.50 -14.09 12.03
CA ARG A 50 -21.37 -14.49 13.45
C ARG A 50 -19.95 -14.96 13.77
N VAL A 51 -19.41 -15.90 12.98
CA VAL A 51 -18.07 -16.45 13.19
C VAL A 51 -17.00 -15.35 13.04
N ALA A 52 -17.09 -14.52 12.01
CA ALA A 52 -16.16 -13.41 11.84
C ALA A 52 -16.14 -12.47 13.06
N LYS A 53 -17.31 -12.15 13.61
CA LYS A 53 -17.43 -11.34 14.82
C LYS A 53 -16.79 -12.00 16.03
N GLU A 54 -16.96 -13.30 16.22
CA GLU A 54 -16.34 -14.07 17.30
C GLU A 54 -14.82 -14.10 17.18
N GLU A 55 -14.29 -14.17 15.95
CA GLU A 55 -12.86 -14.09 15.64
C GLU A 55 -12.31 -12.65 15.66
N GLY A 56 -13.13 -11.65 15.97
CA GLY A 56 -12.73 -10.25 16.01
C GLY A 56 -12.48 -9.62 14.64
N LEU A 57 -13.07 -10.18 13.59
CA LEU A 57 -12.98 -9.69 12.21
C LEU A 57 -14.21 -8.88 11.83
N ILE A 58 -14.03 -7.90 10.95
CA ILE A 58 -15.12 -7.16 10.32
C ILE A 58 -15.53 -7.91 9.06
N CYS A 59 -16.70 -8.55 9.06
CA CYS A 59 -17.27 -9.17 7.88
C CYS A 59 -18.16 -8.19 7.13
N PHE A 60 -18.00 -8.09 5.83
CA PHE A 60 -18.89 -7.35 4.93
C PHE A 60 -18.96 -8.02 3.56
N SER A 61 -19.91 -7.58 2.74
CA SER A 61 -20.11 -8.20 1.45
C SER A 61 -20.35 -7.18 0.35
N SER A 62 -20.07 -7.60 -0.90
CA SER A 62 -20.43 -6.89 -2.13
C SER A 62 -21.85 -7.31 -2.56
N PRO A 63 -22.83 -6.41 -2.56
CA PRO A 63 -24.12 -6.65 -3.20
C PRO A 63 -24.01 -6.44 -4.71
N PHE A 64 -24.77 -7.21 -5.49
CA PHE A 64 -24.84 -7.08 -6.94
C PHE A 64 -26.22 -6.62 -7.42
N ASP A 65 -27.18 -6.47 -6.50
CA ASP A 65 -28.50 -5.90 -6.75
C ASP A 65 -29.12 -5.35 -5.47
N LYS A 66 -30.29 -4.70 -5.59
CA LYS A 66 -30.98 -4.08 -4.45
C LYS A 66 -31.48 -5.10 -3.43
N THR A 67 -31.85 -6.30 -3.86
CA THR A 67 -32.32 -7.34 -2.91
C THR A 67 -31.17 -7.84 -2.04
N ALA A 68 -29.95 -7.93 -2.60
CA ALA A 68 -28.74 -8.21 -1.85
C ALA A 68 -28.42 -7.09 -0.83
N VAL A 69 -28.60 -5.82 -1.20
CA VAL A 69 -28.44 -4.70 -0.25
C VAL A 69 -29.40 -4.84 0.92
N ASP A 70 -30.69 -5.10 0.66
CA ASP A 70 -31.70 -5.24 1.73
C ASP A 70 -31.44 -6.47 2.60
N PHE A 71 -31.00 -7.58 2.02
CA PHE A 71 -30.58 -8.76 2.77
C PHE A 71 -29.39 -8.46 3.68
N LEU A 72 -28.37 -7.78 3.17
CA LEU A 72 -27.18 -7.40 3.94
C LEU A 72 -27.51 -6.40 5.06
N GLU A 73 -28.49 -5.50 4.86
CA GLU A 73 -29.00 -4.65 5.93
C GLU A 73 -29.60 -5.46 7.09
N SER A 74 -30.31 -6.57 6.79
CA SER A 74 -30.86 -7.43 7.84
C SER A 74 -29.78 -8.14 8.69
N LEU A 75 -28.55 -8.20 8.20
CA LEU A 75 -27.37 -8.77 8.88
C LEU A 75 -26.45 -7.71 9.50
N ASP A 76 -26.88 -6.45 9.56
CA ASP A 76 -26.05 -5.33 10.06
C ASP A 76 -24.72 -5.18 9.29
N ASN A 77 -24.72 -5.41 7.97
CA ASN A 77 -23.54 -5.25 7.13
C ASN A 77 -22.87 -3.88 7.35
N PRO A 78 -21.59 -3.82 7.79
CA PRO A 78 -20.99 -2.55 8.21
C PRO A 78 -20.46 -1.69 7.07
N ILE A 79 -20.19 -2.27 5.90
CA ILE A 79 -19.54 -1.62 4.74
C ILE A 79 -20.17 -2.16 3.47
N TYR A 80 -20.44 -1.31 2.48
CA TYR A 80 -20.86 -1.72 1.15
C TYR A 80 -19.68 -1.70 0.19
N LYS A 81 -19.38 -2.85 -0.43
CA LYS A 81 -18.38 -2.98 -1.48
C LYS A 81 -19.08 -3.03 -2.84
N ILE A 82 -18.73 -2.10 -3.73
CA ILE A 82 -19.13 -2.16 -5.14
C ILE A 82 -17.97 -2.79 -5.91
N ALA A 83 -18.23 -3.93 -6.53
CA ALA A 83 -17.22 -4.62 -7.31
C ALA A 83 -16.92 -3.85 -8.62
N SER A 84 -15.84 -4.20 -9.28
CA SER A 84 -15.33 -3.43 -10.42
C SER A 84 -16.31 -3.36 -11.59
N PHE A 85 -17.02 -4.44 -11.85
CA PHE A 85 -17.99 -4.48 -12.96
C PHE A 85 -19.29 -3.73 -12.65
N GLU A 86 -19.57 -3.44 -11.38
CA GLU A 86 -20.76 -2.73 -10.91
C GLU A 86 -20.52 -1.22 -10.73
N ILE A 87 -19.31 -0.71 -11.02
CA ILE A 87 -18.99 0.73 -10.87
C ILE A 87 -19.88 1.62 -11.76
N THR A 88 -20.42 1.09 -12.83
CA THR A 88 -21.33 1.78 -13.75
C THR A 88 -22.82 1.59 -13.39
N ASP A 89 -23.14 0.73 -12.42
CA ASP A 89 -24.53 0.55 -11.95
C ASP A 89 -24.91 1.65 -10.95
N ILE A 90 -25.15 2.83 -11.48
CA ILE A 90 -25.51 4.01 -10.68
C ILE A 90 -26.75 3.78 -9.80
N PRO A 91 -27.81 3.09 -10.26
CA PRO A 91 -28.95 2.76 -9.41
C PRO A 91 -28.62 1.88 -8.19
N LEU A 92 -27.65 0.96 -8.31
CA LEU A 92 -27.19 0.13 -7.20
C LEU A 92 -26.34 0.99 -6.24
N ILE A 93 -25.42 1.79 -6.78
CA ILE A 93 -24.54 2.68 -5.97
C ILE A 93 -25.40 3.65 -5.16
N GLU A 94 -26.38 4.31 -5.80
CA GLU A 94 -27.30 5.23 -5.10
C GLU A 94 -28.07 4.53 -3.98
N TYR A 95 -28.54 3.30 -4.25
CA TYR A 95 -29.31 2.54 -3.28
C TYR A 95 -28.50 2.14 -2.06
N ALA A 96 -27.26 1.66 -2.27
CA ALA A 96 -26.33 1.32 -1.21
C ALA A 96 -25.86 2.56 -0.44
N ALA A 97 -25.53 3.66 -1.13
CA ALA A 97 -25.06 4.89 -0.51
C ALA A 97 -26.11 5.51 0.45
N LYS A 98 -27.39 5.40 0.12
CA LYS A 98 -28.52 5.85 0.99
C LYS A 98 -28.60 5.09 2.32
N LYS A 99 -27.94 3.95 2.47
CA LYS A 99 -27.83 3.24 3.75
C LYS A 99 -26.87 3.93 4.74
N MET A 100 -26.15 4.96 4.28
CA MET A 100 -25.25 5.81 5.09
C MET A 100 -24.13 5.04 5.79
N LYS A 101 -23.66 3.95 5.19
CA LYS A 101 -22.51 3.17 5.61
C LYS A 101 -21.31 3.42 4.70
N PRO A 102 -20.06 3.17 5.12
CA PRO A 102 -18.88 3.33 4.28
C PRO A 102 -19.03 2.60 2.93
N MET A 103 -18.67 3.28 1.85
CA MET A 103 -18.69 2.76 0.48
C MET A 103 -17.27 2.48 0.01
N VAL A 104 -17.00 1.26 -0.41
CA VAL A 104 -15.73 0.84 -1.02
C VAL A 104 -16.02 0.47 -2.47
N MET A 105 -15.38 1.13 -3.45
CA MET A 105 -15.67 0.92 -4.87
C MET A 105 -14.38 0.60 -5.64
N SER A 106 -14.37 -0.51 -6.39
CA SER A 106 -13.26 -0.89 -7.27
C SER A 106 -13.41 -0.28 -8.65
N THR A 107 -12.29 0.19 -9.24
CA THR A 107 -12.27 1.03 -10.46
C THR A 107 -11.72 0.32 -11.70
N GLY A 108 -11.63 -1.02 -11.70
CA GLY A 108 -10.86 -1.79 -12.69
C GLY A 108 -11.28 -1.64 -14.14
N ILE A 109 -12.57 -1.42 -14.40
CA ILE A 109 -13.11 -1.21 -15.76
C ILE A 109 -13.53 0.24 -16.02
N ALA A 110 -13.46 1.09 -14.98
CA ALA A 110 -14.03 2.44 -15.01
C ALA A 110 -13.16 3.41 -15.82
N THR A 111 -13.81 4.26 -16.59
CA THR A 111 -13.23 5.52 -17.08
C THR A 111 -13.19 6.56 -15.96
N GLU A 112 -12.47 7.68 -16.17
CA GLU A 112 -12.46 8.80 -15.23
C GLU A 112 -13.89 9.34 -14.99
N GLU A 113 -14.72 9.39 -16.05
CA GLU A 113 -16.10 9.85 -15.99
C GLU A 113 -16.99 8.92 -15.17
N ASP A 114 -16.79 7.59 -15.28
CA ASP A 114 -17.52 6.60 -14.49
C ASP A 114 -17.19 6.73 -13.00
N ILE A 115 -15.91 6.91 -12.66
CA ILE A 115 -15.47 7.10 -11.28
C ILE A 115 -16.06 8.38 -10.70
N GLN A 116 -15.98 9.49 -11.46
CA GLN A 116 -16.56 10.77 -11.03
C GLN A 116 -18.06 10.63 -10.76
N LEU A 117 -18.80 9.99 -11.70
CA LEU A 117 -20.23 9.78 -11.56
C LEU A 117 -20.58 8.92 -10.34
N ALA A 118 -19.82 7.86 -10.08
CA ALA A 118 -20.02 7.00 -8.91
C ALA A 118 -19.80 7.76 -7.60
N VAL A 119 -18.73 8.56 -7.51
CA VAL A 119 -18.42 9.40 -6.35
C VAL A 119 -19.51 10.46 -6.14
N ASP A 120 -19.90 11.16 -7.19
CA ASP A 120 -20.96 12.20 -7.12
C ASP A 120 -22.30 11.60 -6.72
N THR A 121 -22.60 10.38 -7.15
CA THR A 121 -23.81 9.66 -6.76
C THR A 121 -23.82 9.37 -5.25
N CYS A 122 -22.71 8.92 -4.68
CA CYS A 122 -22.60 8.72 -3.24
C CYS A 122 -22.79 10.04 -2.49
N ARG A 123 -22.13 11.11 -2.93
CA ARG A 123 -22.23 12.44 -2.32
C ARG A 123 -23.63 13.04 -2.43
N ALA A 124 -24.29 12.86 -3.57
CA ALA A 124 -25.67 13.29 -3.76
C ALA A 124 -26.66 12.56 -2.83
N ALA A 125 -26.34 11.31 -2.45
CA ALA A 125 -27.07 10.55 -1.44
C ALA A 125 -26.75 11.02 0.01
N GLY A 126 -25.79 11.93 0.20
CA GLY A 126 -25.33 12.42 1.51
C GLY A 126 -24.20 11.57 2.13
N ASN A 127 -23.58 10.69 1.37
CA ASN A 127 -22.56 9.76 1.86
C ASN A 127 -21.16 10.13 1.31
N ASP A 128 -20.30 10.66 2.17
CA ASP A 128 -18.92 11.06 1.85
C ASP A 128 -17.87 10.05 2.36
N ASP A 129 -18.25 8.98 3.07
CA ASP A 129 -17.28 7.96 3.51
C ASP A 129 -17.00 6.96 2.39
N ILE A 130 -16.17 7.40 1.46
CA ILE A 130 -15.85 6.69 0.23
C ILE A 130 -14.38 6.25 0.24
N THR A 131 -14.15 5.01 -0.19
CA THR A 131 -12.81 4.48 -0.50
C THR A 131 -12.81 3.95 -1.93
N LEU A 132 -11.91 4.44 -2.77
CA LEU A 132 -11.70 3.95 -4.13
C LEU A 132 -10.54 2.95 -4.17
N LEU A 133 -10.76 1.77 -4.75
CA LEU A 133 -9.71 0.79 -4.92
C LEU A 133 -9.25 0.78 -6.39
N LYS A 134 -7.96 1.11 -6.61
CA LYS A 134 -7.34 0.78 -7.90
C LYS A 134 -7.47 -0.73 -8.10
N CYS A 135 -7.89 -1.12 -9.29
CA CYS A 135 -8.10 -2.52 -9.62
C CYS A 135 -7.63 -2.78 -11.06
N THR A 136 -7.20 -4.00 -11.35
CA THR A 136 -7.01 -4.53 -12.70
C THR A 136 -7.89 -5.76 -12.80
N SER A 137 -9.00 -5.66 -13.56
CA SER A 137 -10.02 -6.72 -13.65
C SER A 137 -9.61 -7.80 -14.66
N SER A 138 -8.45 -8.42 -14.40
CA SER A 138 -7.92 -9.60 -15.08
C SER A 138 -7.53 -10.64 -14.03
N TYR A 139 -7.73 -11.93 -14.31
CA TYR A 139 -7.67 -13.01 -13.31
C TYR A 139 -6.79 -14.18 -13.79
N PRO A 140 -5.48 -14.27 -13.41
CA PRO A 140 -4.72 -13.27 -12.64
C PRO A 140 -4.40 -12.00 -13.44
N ALA A 141 -4.17 -10.89 -12.75
CA ALA A 141 -3.73 -9.66 -13.38
C ALA A 141 -2.22 -9.69 -13.68
N PRO A 142 -1.76 -9.28 -14.89
CA PRO A 142 -0.34 -9.03 -15.14
C PRO A 142 0.17 -7.90 -14.25
N ILE A 143 1.36 -8.08 -13.66
CA ILE A 143 1.90 -7.08 -12.73
C ILE A 143 2.22 -5.75 -13.43
N GLU A 144 2.55 -5.79 -14.71
CA GLU A 144 2.85 -4.64 -15.55
C GLU A 144 1.63 -3.73 -15.75
N GLU A 145 0.41 -4.26 -15.59
CA GLU A 145 -0.85 -3.55 -15.71
C GLU A 145 -1.38 -3.02 -14.37
N ALA A 146 -0.70 -3.30 -13.26
CA ALA A 146 -1.17 -2.90 -11.94
C ALA A 146 -1.27 -1.37 -11.79
N ASN A 147 -0.40 -0.60 -12.43
CA ASN A 147 -0.41 0.88 -12.47
C ASN A 147 -0.71 1.53 -11.11
N LEU A 148 0.05 1.17 -10.09
CA LEU A 148 -0.23 1.50 -8.68
C LEU A 148 -0.09 2.98 -8.35
N CYS A 149 0.55 3.79 -9.21
CA CYS A 149 0.57 5.26 -9.07
C CYS A 149 -0.84 5.87 -9.05
N MET A 150 -1.83 5.18 -9.64
CA MET A 150 -3.25 5.58 -9.61
C MET A 150 -3.82 5.68 -8.19
N ILE A 151 -3.29 4.92 -7.22
CA ILE A 151 -3.77 4.95 -5.83
C ILE A 151 -3.68 6.35 -5.24
N LYS A 152 -2.53 7.00 -5.42
CA LYS A 152 -2.33 8.38 -4.98
C LYS A 152 -3.21 9.36 -5.74
N ASP A 153 -3.31 9.23 -7.06
CA ASP A 153 -4.15 10.09 -7.90
C ASP A 153 -5.63 9.99 -7.51
N LEU A 154 -6.15 8.78 -7.29
CA LEU A 154 -7.53 8.58 -6.84
C LEU A 154 -7.83 9.32 -5.52
N ALA A 155 -6.93 9.23 -4.55
CA ALA A 155 -7.09 9.94 -3.28
C ALA A 155 -7.09 11.45 -3.46
N GLU A 156 -6.11 11.99 -4.20
CA GLU A 156 -5.92 13.43 -4.39
C GLU A 156 -7.01 14.04 -5.28
N ARG A 157 -7.35 13.38 -6.39
CA ARG A 157 -8.31 13.84 -7.38
C ARG A 157 -9.73 13.89 -6.84
N TYR A 158 -10.17 12.85 -6.15
CA TYR A 158 -11.54 12.74 -5.66
C TYR A 158 -11.72 13.16 -4.19
N GLY A 159 -10.62 13.41 -3.46
CA GLY A 159 -10.66 13.77 -2.05
C GLY A 159 -11.23 12.67 -1.16
N VAL A 160 -10.89 11.41 -1.44
CA VAL A 160 -11.39 10.21 -0.76
C VAL A 160 -10.24 9.33 -0.27
N LYS A 161 -10.53 8.30 0.52
CA LYS A 161 -9.55 7.25 0.81
C LYS A 161 -9.31 6.41 -0.44
N SER A 162 -8.10 5.86 -0.57
CA SER A 162 -7.78 4.96 -1.68
C SER A 162 -7.09 3.68 -1.22
N GLY A 163 -7.13 2.67 -2.07
CA GLY A 163 -6.52 1.37 -1.82
C GLY A 163 -6.32 0.56 -3.10
N LEU A 164 -6.11 -0.72 -2.94
CA LEU A 164 -5.89 -1.68 -4.02
C LEU A 164 -6.84 -2.87 -3.90
N SER A 165 -7.53 -3.22 -4.98
CA SER A 165 -8.15 -4.52 -5.20
C SER A 165 -7.22 -5.32 -6.12
N ASP A 166 -6.53 -6.31 -5.56
CA ASP A 166 -5.36 -6.94 -6.16
C ASP A 166 -5.64 -8.36 -6.66
N HIS A 167 -5.47 -8.56 -7.95
CA HIS A 167 -5.56 -9.86 -8.63
C HIS A 167 -4.20 -10.36 -9.16
N THR A 168 -3.10 -9.67 -8.83
CA THR A 168 -1.75 -10.12 -9.19
C THR A 168 -1.32 -11.31 -8.31
N ILE A 169 -0.34 -12.07 -8.75
CA ILE A 169 0.24 -13.15 -7.95
C ILE A 169 1.28 -12.60 -6.98
N GLY A 170 1.24 -13.05 -5.73
CA GLY A 170 2.21 -12.66 -4.69
C GLY A 170 1.86 -11.34 -3.98
N SER A 171 2.79 -10.82 -3.14
CA SER A 171 2.59 -9.69 -2.23
C SER A 171 3.16 -8.35 -2.74
N VAL A 172 3.89 -8.36 -3.86
CA VAL A 172 4.64 -7.17 -4.32
C VAL A 172 3.71 -5.98 -4.58
N SER A 173 2.59 -6.21 -5.29
CA SER A 173 1.62 -5.14 -5.58
C SER A 173 1.04 -4.54 -4.30
N ALA A 174 0.73 -5.37 -3.31
CA ALA A 174 0.19 -4.91 -2.02
C ALA A 174 1.21 -4.04 -1.25
N VAL A 175 2.49 -4.44 -1.23
CA VAL A 175 3.57 -3.66 -0.60
C VAL A 175 3.77 -2.32 -1.31
N VAL A 176 3.83 -2.32 -2.64
CA VAL A 176 3.97 -1.09 -3.42
C VAL A 176 2.75 -0.18 -3.22
N ALA A 177 1.53 -0.74 -3.21
CA ALA A 177 0.30 0.03 -2.99
C ALA A 177 0.34 0.82 -1.67
N VAL A 178 0.81 0.21 -0.58
CA VAL A 178 0.96 0.87 0.72
C VAL A 178 1.94 2.04 0.62
N THR A 179 3.03 1.92 -0.14
CA THR A 179 3.97 3.03 -0.35
C THR A 179 3.37 4.17 -1.19
N GLN A 180 2.31 3.90 -1.97
CA GLN A 180 1.53 4.90 -2.69
C GLN A 180 0.37 5.50 -1.86
N GLY A 181 0.26 5.13 -0.59
CA GLY A 181 -0.75 5.65 0.32
C GLY A 181 -2.05 4.83 0.40
N ALA A 182 -2.05 3.59 -0.08
CA ALA A 182 -3.19 2.69 0.08
C ALA A 182 -3.55 2.51 1.55
N THR A 183 -4.82 2.68 1.89
CA THR A 183 -5.37 2.45 3.23
C THR A 183 -6.10 1.11 3.34
N MET A 184 -6.32 0.45 2.20
CA MET A 184 -6.99 -0.85 2.12
C MET A 184 -6.35 -1.69 1.01
N ILE A 185 -6.13 -2.97 1.30
CA ILE A 185 -5.72 -3.98 0.32
C ILE A 185 -6.77 -5.08 0.32
N GLU A 186 -7.33 -5.35 -0.84
CA GLU A 186 -8.28 -6.45 -1.08
C GLU A 186 -7.58 -7.54 -1.90
N LYS A 187 -7.74 -8.79 -1.51
CA LYS A 187 -7.11 -9.94 -2.15
C LYS A 187 -8.01 -11.16 -2.07
N HIS A 188 -8.08 -11.94 -3.14
CA HIS A 188 -8.73 -13.24 -3.11
C HIS A 188 -8.00 -14.21 -2.17
N PHE A 189 -8.76 -14.92 -1.36
CA PHE A 189 -8.27 -15.85 -0.34
C PHE A 189 -8.94 -17.22 -0.48
N ILE A 190 -8.17 -18.27 -0.28
CA ILE A 190 -8.65 -19.65 -0.27
C ILE A 190 -7.87 -20.45 0.78
N ILE A 191 -8.54 -21.37 1.46
CA ILE A 191 -7.89 -22.26 2.44
C ILE A 191 -6.89 -23.17 1.75
N ASP A 192 -7.30 -23.83 0.67
CA ASP A 192 -6.47 -24.75 -0.11
C ASP A 192 -6.91 -24.73 -1.58
N ARG A 193 -5.97 -24.43 -2.50
CA ARG A 193 -6.22 -24.41 -3.94
C ARG A 193 -6.69 -25.76 -4.50
N SER A 194 -6.36 -26.89 -3.83
CA SER A 194 -6.80 -28.23 -4.24
C SER A 194 -8.31 -28.44 -4.12
N ILE A 195 -9.01 -27.61 -3.33
CA ILE A 195 -10.47 -27.62 -3.25
C ILE A 195 -11.10 -27.26 -4.61
N GLY A 196 -10.36 -26.49 -5.44
CA GLY A 196 -10.86 -26.00 -6.71
C GLY A 196 -11.80 -24.80 -6.54
N GLY A 197 -12.52 -24.49 -7.61
CA GLY A 197 -13.44 -23.34 -7.68
C GLY A 197 -12.96 -22.30 -8.68
N PRO A 198 -13.84 -21.38 -9.09
CA PRO A 198 -13.56 -20.40 -10.14
C PRO A 198 -12.31 -19.52 -9.90
N ASP A 199 -12.06 -19.16 -8.64
CA ASP A 199 -11.00 -18.21 -8.24
C ASP A 199 -9.77 -18.89 -7.60
N ALA A 200 -9.75 -20.24 -7.54
CA ALA A 200 -8.75 -20.98 -6.80
C ALA A 200 -7.32 -20.71 -7.29
N SER A 201 -7.12 -20.59 -8.61
CA SER A 201 -5.79 -20.51 -9.22
C SER A 201 -5.00 -19.25 -8.86
N PHE A 202 -5.67 -18.13 -8.60
CA PHE A 202 -5.04 -16.83 -8.27
C PHE A 202 -5.29 -16.38 -6.83
N SER A 203 -6.10 -17.09 -6.05
CA SER A 203 -6.31 -16.81 -4.63
C SER A 203 -5.09 -17.12 -3.80
N MET A 204 -4.82 -16.31 -2.79
CA MET A 204 -3.80 -16.59 -1.79
C MET A 204 -4.28 -17.62 -0.77
N ASN A 205 -3.40 -18.55 -0.39
CA ASN A 205 -3.65 -19.42 0.75
C ASN A 205 -3.31 -18.71 2.06
N GLU A 206 -3.56 -19.37 3.20
CA GLU A 206 -3.32 -18.83 4.54
C GLU A 206 -1.89 -18.34 4.73
N GLN A 207 -0.89 -19.12 4.33
CA GLN A 207 0.52 -18.80 4.54
C GLN A 207 0.96 -17.60 3.69
N GLU A 208 0.54 -17.54 2.43
CA GLU A 208 0.82 -16.45 1.51
C GLU A 208 0.16 -15.16 1.98
N PHE A 209 -1.10 -15.24 2.45
CA PHE A 209 -1.82 -14.08 2.97
C PHE A 209 -1.17 -13.55 4.25
N ALA A 210 -0.82 -14.43 5.19
CA ALA A 210 -0.11 -14.06 6.41
C ALA A 210 1.25 -13.40 6.10
N GLN A 211 2.00 -13.92 5.11
CA GLN A 211 3.25 -13.31 4.69
C GLN A 211 3.02 -11.93 4.06
N MET A 212 2.01 -11.78 3.21
CA MET A 212 1.63 -10.47 2.64
C MET A 212 1.33 -9.44 3.73
N VAL A 213 0.53 -9.80 4.73
CA VAL A 213 0.23 -8.91 5.86
C VAL A 213 1.50 -8.49 6.59
N LYS A 214 2.42 -9.43 6.85
CA LYS A 214 3.72 -9.15 7.47
C LYS A 214 4.56 -8.20 6.62
N ASP A 215 4.64 -8.43 5.31
CA ASP A 215 5.39 -7.58 4.38
C ASP A 215 4.82 -6.16 4.35
N ILE A 216 3.49 -6.01 4.35
CA ILE A 216 2.80 -4.72 4.43
C ILE A 216 3.17 -3.98 5.71
N ARG A 217 3.10 -4.63 6.88
CA ARG A 217 3.46 -4.00 8.17
C ARG A 217 4.92 -3.59 8.22
N MET A 218 5.81 -4.37 7.61
CA MET A 218 7.23 -4.01 7.48
C MET A 218 7.41 -2.80 6.56
N ALA A 219 6.68 -2.73 5.44
CA ALA A 219 6.71 -1.58 4.53
C ALA A 219 6.20 -0.31 5.22
N GLU A 220 5.08 -0.34 5.93
CA GLU A 220 4.55 0.77 6.73
C GLU A 220 5.61 1.31 7.72
N ALA A 221 6.27 0.41 8.45
CA ALA A 221 7.32 0.78 9.39
C ALA A 221 8.55 1.39 8.69
N ALA A 222 8.86 0.94 7.47
CA ALA A 222 10.00 1.40 6.69
C ALA A 222 9.78 2.76 6.02
N ILE A 223 8.54 3.15 5.71
CA ILE A 223 8.20 4.44 5.11
C ILE A 223 8.67 5.60 6.00
N GLY A 224 8.43 5.51 7.30
CA GLY A 224 8.84 6.51 8.27
C GLY A 224 8.32 7.91 7.97
N SER A 225 9.09 8.93 8.36
CA SER A 225 8.80 10.34 8.10
C SER A 225 10.07 11.08 7.68
N VAL A 226 9.91 12.16 6.91
CA VAL A 226 11.04 13.02 6.54
C VAL A 226 11.55 13.75 7.79
N SER A 227 12.79 13.45 8.21
CA SER A 227 13.45 14.11 9.33
C SER A 227 14.95 14.16 9.07
N TYR A 228 15.55 15.32 9.35
CA TYR A 228 17.01 15.55 9.35
C TYR A 228 17.58 15.55 10.78
N GLU A 229 16.75 15.28 11.78
CA GLU A 229 17.20 15.16 13.17
C GLU A 229 18.02 13.89 13.38
N LEU A 230 19.10 14.05 14.14
CA LEU A 230 19.95 12.91 14.45
C LEU A 230 19.33 12.06 15.56
N THR A 231 19.10 10.79 15.26
CA THR A 231 18.80 9.81 16.30
C THR A 231 20.00 9.61 17.23
N ASP A 232 19.78 9.05 18.41
CA ASP A 232 20.89 8.80 19.35
C ASP A 232 21.95 7.84 18.76
N LYS A 233 21.52 6.87 17.97
CA LYS A 233 22.42 5.99 17.23
C LYS A 233 23.25 6.75 16.19
N MET A 234 22.66 7.72 15.50
CA MET A 234 23.37 8.56 14.54
C MET A 234 24.35 9.51 15.25
N LYS A 235 23.98 10.08 16.42
CA LYS A 235 24.86 10.89 17.24
C LYS A 235 26.10 10.09 17.69
N SER A 236 25.90 8.90 18.21
CA SER A 236 26.98 7.97 18.55
C SER A 236 27.83 7.61 17.32
N GLY A 237 27.20 7.36 16.17
CA GLY A 237 27.92 7.10 14.91
C GLY A 237 28.81 8.26 14.45
N ARG A 238 28.50 9.50 14.82
CA ARG A 238 29.34 10.69 14.48
C ARG A 238 30.70 10.67 15.15
N GLU A 239 30.89 9.94 16.24
CA GLU A 239 32.20 9.74 16.86
C GLU A 239 33.20 9.09 15.89
N PHE A 240 32.71 8.31 14.91
CA PHE A 240 33.52 7.73 13.84
C PHE A 240 33.66 8.63 12.60
N SER A 241 33.19 9.87 12.66
CA SER A 241 33.42 10.85 11.58
C SER A 241 34.88 11.24 11.49
N ARG A 242 35.26 11.96 10.44
CA ARG A 242 36.60 12.52 10.32
C ARG A 242 36.70 13.85 11.01
N SER A 243 37.86 14.12 11.59
CA SER A 243 38.27 15.41 12.08
C SER A 243 39.78 15.64 11.88
N LEU A 244 40.28 16.81 12.13
CA LEU A 244 41.69 17.11 11.95
C LEU A 244 42.49 16.62 13.14
N TYR A 245 43.62 15.96 12.85
CA TYR A 245 44.57 15.45 13.81
C TYR A 245 46.00 15.77 13.36
N VAL A 246 46.90 15.95 14.32
CA VAL A 246 48.34 15.96 14.10
C VAL A 246 48.76 14.55 13.63
N ALA A 247 49.30 14.47 12.41
CA ALA A 247 49.68 13.20 11.77
C ALA A 247 51.19 12.91 11.93
N GLU A 248 51.99 13.92 12.19
CA GLU A 248 53.42 13.86 12.49
C GLU A 248 53.73 14.85 13.61
N ASP A 249 54.74 14.54 14.47
CA ASP A 249 55.14 15.44 15.54
C ASP A 249 55.52 16.82 14.97
N MET A 250 55.07 17.89 15.58
CA MET A 250 55.33 19.27 15.15
C MET A 250 55.97 20.10 16.26
N LYS A 251 56.92 21.01 15.88
CA LYS A 251 57.51 21.94 16.78
C LYS A 251 56.85 23.31 16.72
N ALA A 252 56.90 24.05 17.83
CA ALA A 252 56.39 25.39 17.88
C ALA A 252 57.01 26.25 16.74
N GLY A 253 56.14 26.96 16.00
CA GLY A 253 56.52 27.73 14.82
C GLY A 253 56.59 26.99 13.51
N GLU A 254 56.37 25.67 13.50
CA GLU A 254 56.31 24.87 12.29
C GLU A 254 55.04 25.15 11.49
N VAL A 255 55.20 25.09 10.16
CA VAL A 255 54.10 25.38 9.22
C VAL A 255 53.19 24.17 9.11
N ILE A 256 51.87 24.40 9.15
CA ILE A 256 50.83 23.39 8.96
C ILE A 256 50.73 23.04 7.49
N THR A 257 50.83 21.75 7.19
CA THR A 257 50.77 21.17 5.86
C THR A 257 49.75 20.01 5.84
N GLU A 258 49.37 19.51 4.65
CA GLU A 258 48.54 18.34 4.51
C GLU A 258 49.21 17.03 4.97
N GLN A 259 50.52 17.04 5.23
CA GLN A 259 51.29 15.91 5.74
C GLN A 259 51.23 15.83 7.26
N ASN A 260 51.47 16.97 7.96
CA ASN A 260 51.57 16.98 9.41
C ASN A 260 50.21 17.21 10.11
N VAL A 261 49.17 17.74 9.41
CA VAL A 261 47.78 17.80 9.89
C VAL A 261 46.86 17.19 8.87
N ARG A 262 46.14 16.13 9.26
CA ARG A 262 45.35 15.35 8.36
C ARG A 262 43.93 15.15 8.84
N SER A 263 42.99 15.04 7.89
CA SER A 263 41.61 14.61 8.16
C SER A 263 41.53 13.08 8.30
N VAL A 264 41.38 12.62 9.53
CA VAL A 264 41.32 11.19 9.88
C VAL A 264 40.19 10.92 10.87
N ARG A 265 39.88 9.66 11.14
CA ARG A 265 39.02 9.27 12.26
C ARG A 265 39.82 9.19 13.54
N PRO A 266 39.24 9.49 14.71
CA PRO A 266 37.82 9.77 15.03
C PRO A 266 37.40 11.23 14.92
N GLY A 267 36.14 11.54 15.22
CA GLY A 267 35.50 12.83 15.03
C GLY A 267 35.61 13.83 16.19
N PHE A 268 36.73 13.81 16.96
CA PHE A 268 36.88 14.63 18.18
C PHE A 268 37.72 15.88 18.02
N GLY A 269 38.41 16.04 16.88
CA GLY A 269 39.21 17.21 16.58
C GLY A 269 38.43 18.27 15.79
N LEU A 270 39.15 19.29 15.30
CA LEU A 270 38.59 20.36 14.48
C LEU A 270 37.93 19.80 13.21
N HIS A 271 36.77 20.37 12.83
CA HIS A 271 36.04 19.89 11.66
C HIS A 271 36.87 20.05 10.36
N PRO A 272 36.91 19.05 9.47
CA PRO A 272 37.75 19.06 8.26
C PRO A 272 37.51 20.24 7.32
N LYS A 273 36.35 20.89 7.36
CA LYS A 273 36.05 22.10 6.56
C LYS A 273 37.06 23.23 6.77
N TYR A 274 37.72 23.24 7.94
CA TYR A 274 38.69 24.26 8.31
C TYR A 274 40.13 23.95 7.86
N LEU A 275 40.37 22.81 7.20
CA LEU A 275 41.73 22.45 6.78
C LEU A 275 42.37 23.52 5.92
N LYS A 276 41.63 24.05 4.94
CA LYS A 276 42.16 25.15 4.08
C LYS A 276 42.47 26.43 4.84
N ASP A 277 41.75 26.69 5.92
CA ASP A 277 41.91 27.90 6.70
C ASP A 277 43.16 27.86 7.60
N ILE A 278 43.66 26.68 7.92
CA ILE A 278 44.85 26.47 8.78
C ILE A 278 46.12 26.17 7.99
N LEU A 279 46.02 25.64 6.77
CA LEU A 279 47.18 25.36 5.92
C LEU A 279 48.04 26.61 5.70
N GLY A 280 49.36 26.47 5.84
CA GLY A 280 50.33 27.56 5.70
C GLY A 280 50.51 28.44 6.94
N LYS A 281 49.62 28.31 7.95
CA LYS A 281 49.80 28.96 9.25
C LYS A 281 50.79 28.17 10.10
N LYS A 282 51.26 28.75 11.21
CA LYS A 282 52.23 28.12 12.13
C LYS A 282 51.55 27.67 13.41
N VAL A 283 52.02 26.57 13.97
CA VAL A 283 51.58 26.15 15.31
C VAL A 283 52.30 26.96 16.39
N ASN A 284 51.64 27.22 17.52
CA ASN A 284 52.16 28.05 18.61
C ASN A 284 52.88 27.24 19.72
N GLN A 285 52.81 25.90 19.65
CA GLN A 285 53.43 25.00 20.62
C GLN A 285 53.84 23.69 19.97
N ASP A 286 54.64 22.90 20.68
CA ASP A 286 54.95 21.50 20.27
C ASP A 286 53.69 20.66 20.33
N LEU A 287 53.42 19.85 19.28
CA LEU A 287 52.27 18.96 19.15
C LEU A 287 52.76 17.57 18.80
N GLU A 288 52.28 16.58 19.56
CA GLU A 288 52.58 15.18 19.30
C GLU A 288 51.61 14.58 18.28
N LYS A 289 52.07 13.61 17.50
CA LYS A 289 51.24 12.82 16.62
C LYS A 289 50.06 12.19 17.36
N GLY A 290 48.85 12.29 16.80
CA GLY A 290 47.62 11.83 17.43
C GLY A 290 46.90 12.89 18.26
N THR A 291 47.47 14.06 18.42
CA THR A 291 46.81 15.22 19.09
C THR A 291 45.60 15.64 18.25
N ARG A 292 44.41 15.80 18.90
CA ARG A 292 43.21 16.38 18.29
C ARG A 292 43.49 17.81 17.92
N PHE A 293 43.48 18.13 16.62
CA PHE A 293 43.79 19.50 16.19
C PHE A 293 42.67 20.46 16.59
N ALA A 294 43.03 21.65 17.10
CA ALA A 294 42.12 22.69 17.55
C ALA A 294 42.63 24.10 17.14
N TRP A 295 41.70 25.07 17.11
CA TRP A 295 42.08 26.46 16.77
C TRP A 295 43.11 27.09 17.70
N GLU A 296 43.12 26.66 18.96
CA GLU A 296 44.06 27.17 19.97
C GLU A 296 45.53 26.90 19.63
N PHE A 297 45.80 25.96 18.73
CA PHE A 297 47.17 25.60 18.31
C PHE A 297 47.68 26.46 17.14
N VAL A 298 46.84 27.30 16.56
CA VAL A 298 47.20 28.11 15.40
C VAL A 298 47.62 29.51 15.83
N ASN A 299 48.84 29.94 15.41
CA ASN A 299 49.25 31.32 15.60
C ASN A 299 48.30 32.30 14.91
N SER A 300 47.97 33.38 15.59
CA SER A 300 47.15 34.48 15.10
C SER A 300 47.74 35.13 13.86
#